data_f582d6956508b817577aa50e59093c1e
#
_entry.id   f582d6956508b817577aa50e59093c1e
#
_cell.length_a   1.000
_cell.length_b   1.000
_cell.length_c   1.000
_cell.angle_alpha   90.00
_cell.angle_beta   90.00
_cell.angle_gamma   90.00
#
_symmetry.space_group_name_H-M   'P 1'
#
loop_
_entity.id
_entity.type
_entity.pdbx_description
1 polymer ?
#
loop_
_entity_poly.entity_id
_entity_poly.type
_entity_poly.pdbx_seq_one_letter_code
_entity_poly.pdbx_strand_id
1 'polypeptide(L)'
;MDWLTDPWSFELMQRALLAGIVVSIAAGMVGVFVVLRGLAFLGDAVAHTQLAGAAVALVVGGGAVLITLGAGVAAVLTALGVALLTIRGRLREDTAIGIMFAGFFALGVLLISRQRTFAVDLGSLLVGHILGASWTDLIVMAILTAVVLVAVLAFLPELRFVAYDPEVASVSGVPVTTMQIGLLVLIALATVVAFRLVGVILAMAMLVTPAAAALLFSQRLTTMMLLAACIGIISTVIGLYASFHLDLAAGPSIVLTAVLLMGVGFVLSPRGLREALPTFRFFAEDRAQESPTGWRGTARACWGVCCLVGGVCWGACCRVGARLLSRS
;
A
#
# COMPACT_ATOMS: atom_id res chain seq x y z
N MET A 1 -32.68 -9.36 -18.22
CA MET A 1 -31.92 -9.25 -16.94
C MET A 1 -30.57 -9.98 -16.99
N ASP A 2 -30.21 -10.43 -18.18
CA ASP A 2 -28.99 -11.23 -18.44
C ASP A 2 -27.68 -10.42 -18.25
N TRP A 3 -27.76 -9.12 -18.41
CA TRP A 3 -26.62 -8.20 -18.30
C TRP A 3 -25.95 -8.21 -16.91
N LEU A 4 -26.68 -8.48 -15.82
CA LEU A 4 -26.14 -8.59 -14.46
C LEU A 4 -25.56 -9.97 -14.17
N THR A 5 -26.02 -11.01 -14.83
CA THR A 5 -25.63 -12.40 -14.57
C THR A 5 -24.58 -12.93 -15.51
N ASP A 6 -24.44 -12.34 -16.72
CA ASP A 6 -23.49 -12.77 -17.75
C ASP A 6 -22.03 -12.83 -17.26
N PRO A 7 -21.49 -11.84 -16.52
CA PRO A 7 -20.10 -11.91 -16.06
C PRO A 7 -19.82 -13.12 -15.15
N TRP A 8 -20.82 -13.51 -14.35
CA TRP A 8 -20.67 -14.58 -13.36
C TRP A 8 -20.82 -15.99 -13.93
N SER A 9 -21.25 -16.12 -15.17
CA SER A 9 -21.31 -17.40 -15.88
C SER A 9 -19.94 -17.89 -16.36
N PHE A 10 -18.94 -17.00 -16.46
CA PHE A 10 -17.59 -17.34 -16.89
C PHE A 10 -16.73 -17.79 -15.70
N GLU A 11 -16.18 -18.99 -15.78
CA GLU A 11 -15.30 -19.57 -14.74
C GLU A 11 -14.09 -18.65 -14.41
N LEU A 12 -13.57 -17.98 -15.42
CA LEU A 12 -12.48 -17.02 -15.30
C LEU A 12 -12.84 -15.85 -14.36
N MET A 13 -14.05 -15.30 -14.50
CA MET A 13 -14.54 -14.19 -13.69
C MET A 13 -14.81 -14.63 -12.24
N GLN A 14 -15.35 -15.84 -12.05
CA GLN A 14 -15.57 -16.42 -10.72
C GLN A 14 -14.24 -16.59 -9.98
N ARG A 15 -13.21 -17.09 -10.64
CA ARG A 15 -11.86 -17.22 -10.07
C ARG A 15 -11.27 -15.85 -9.69
N ALA A 16 -11.39 -14.86 -10.58
CA ALA A 16 -10.92 -13.52 -10.32
C ALA A 16 -11.64 -12.86 -9.14
N LEU A 17 -12.96 -13.08 -9.00
CA LEU A 17 -13.73 -12.61 -7.86
C LEU A 17 -13.26 -13.25 -6.55
N LEU A 18 -13.11 -14.58 -6.52
CA LEU A 18 -12.61 -15.28 -5.33
C LEU A 18 -11.21 -14.80 -4.95
N ALA A 19 -10.33 -14.63 -5.94
CA ALA A 19 -9.00 -14.07 -5.74
C ALA A 19 -9.05 -12.68 -5.10
N GLY A 20 -9.88 -11.78 -5.65
CA GLY A 20 -10.04 -10.43 -5.12
C GLY A 20 -10.65 -10.39 -3.71
N ILE A 21 -11.58 -11.28 -3.38
CA ILE A 21 -12.13 -11.41 -2.02
C ILE A 21 -11.04 -11.83 -1.04
N VAL A 22 -10.24 -12.85 -1.39
CA VAL A 22 -9.13 -13.35 -0.56
C VAL A 22 -8.13 -12.23 -0.29
N VAL A 23 -7.72 -11.50 -1.33
CA VAL A 23 -6.81 -10.34 -1.21
C VAL A 23 -7.44 -9.24 -0.35
N SER A 24 -8.72 -8.91 -0.57
CA SER A 24 -9.42 -7.85 0.18
C SER A 24 -9.49 -8.15 1.68
N ILE A 25 -9.68 -9.41 2.07
CA ILE A 25 -9.68 -9.82 3.47
C ILE A 25 -8.28 -9.65 4.08
N ALA A 26 -7.25 -10.21 3.44
CA ALA A 26 -5.87 -10.11 3.94
C ALA A 26 -5.40 -8.65 4.02
N ALA A 27 -5.59 -7.90 2.92
CA ALA A 27 -5.20 -6.51 2.81
C ALA A 27 -6.01 -5.58 3.73
N GLY A 28 -7.32 -5.80 3.87
CA GLY A 28 -8.16 -5.00 4.76
C GLY A 28 -7.78 -5.15 6.23
N MET A 29 -7.43 -6.37 6.67
CA MET A 29 -7.03 -6.59 8.06
C MET A 29 -5.65 -6.02 8.37
N VAL A 30 -4.67 -6.26 7.52
CA VAL A 30 -3.29 -5.79 7.74
C VAL A 30 -3.13 -4.33 7.35
N GLY A 31 -3.81 -3.86 6.31
CA GLY A 31 -3.77 -2.49 5.81
C GLY A 31 -4.16 -1.44 6.86
N VAL A 32 -5.06 -1.77 7.77
CA VAL A 32 -5.41 -0.87 8.88
C VAL A 32 -4.19 -0.57 9.74
N PHE A 33 -3.36 -1.56 10.05
CA PHE A 33 -2.12 -1.33 10.79
C PHE A 33 -1.09 -0.55 9.98
N VAL A 34 -1.03 -0.79 8.66
CA VAL A 34 -0.18 -0.03 7.72
C VAL A 34 -0.52 1.45 7.75
N VAL A 35 -1.82 1.79 7.67
CA VAL A 35 -2.30 3.18 7.69
C VAL A 35 -2.11 3.82 9.05
N LEU A 36 -2.43 3.13 10.16
CA LEU A 36 -2.29 3.65 11.51
C LEU A 36 -0.83 3.95 11.89
N ARG A 37 0.11 3.17 11.37
CA ARG A 37 1.56 3.36 11.63
C ARG A 37 2.27 4.19 10.58
N GLY A 38 1.57 4.64 9.54
CA GLY A 38 2.18 5.42 8.45
C GLY A 38 3.16 4.62 7.57
N LEU A 39 3.01 3.28 7.52
CA LEU A 39 3.90 2.36 6.80
C LEU A 39 3.46 2.11 5.34
N ALA A 40 2.75 3.04 4.71
CA ALA A 40 2.21 2.86 3.37
C ALA A 40 3.30 2.47 2.33
N PHE A 41 4.47 3.08 2.41
CA PHE A 41 5.60 2.77 1.53
C PHE A 41 6.20 1.38 1.74
N LEU A 42 6.00 0.75 2.91
CA LEU A 42 6.50 -0.61 3.16
C LEU A 42 5.82 -1.62 2.22
N GLY A 43 4.51 -1.48 2.01
CA GLY A 43 3.77 -2.36 1.10
C GLY A 43 4.31 -2.31 -0.32
N ASP A 44 4.61 -1.11 -0.82
CA ASP A 44 5.20 -0.89 -2.14
C ASP A 44 6.63 -1.46 -2.23
N ALA A 45 7.47 -1.14 -1.25
CA ALA A 45 8.83 -1.67 -1.19
C ALA A 45 8.85 -3.19 -1.19
N VAL A 46 8.02 -3.83 -0.36
CA VAL A 46 7.93 -5.29 -0.28
C VAL A 46 7.41 -5.88 -1.59
N ALA A 47 6.41 -5.28 -2.23
CA ALA A 47 5.89 -5.75 -3.50
C ALA A 47 6.97 -5.77 -4.60
N HIS A 48 7.80 -4.74 -4.66
CA HIS A 48 8.92 -4.69 -5.62
C HIS A 48 10.08 -5.63 -5.26
N THR A 49 10.39 -5.82 -3.98
CA THR A 49 11.47 -6.73 -3.55
C THR A 49 11.15 -8.20 -3.81
N GLN A 50 9.86 -8.55 -3.90
CA GLN A 50 9.42 -9.89 -4.30
C GLN A 50 9.89 -10.27 -5.71
N LEU A 51 10.06 -9.28 -6.61
CA LEU A 51 10.62 -9.52 -7.95
C LEU A 51 12.03 -10.13 -7.88
N ALA A 52 12.85 -9.70 -6.93
CA ALA A 52 14.20 -10.28 -6.74
C ALA A 52 14.12 -11.75 -6.33
N GLY A 53 13.22 -12.10 -5.41
CA GLY A 53 13.04 -13.49 -4.99
C GLY A 53 12.47 -14.38 -6.09
N ALA A 54 11.51 -13.85 -6.85
CA ALA A 54 10.98 -14.52 -8.03
C ALA A 54 12.05 -14.75 -9.09
N ALA A 55 12.92 -13.75 -9.34
CA ALA A 55 14.04 -13.87 -10.27
C ALA A 55 15.04 -14.94 -9.85
N VAL A 56 15.39 -15.02 -8.56
CA VAL A 56 16.25 -16.10 -8.03
C VAL A 56 15.64 -17.47 -8.29
N ALA A 57 14.36 -17.64 -7.98
CA ALA A 57 13.65 -18.90 -8.19
C ALA A 57 13.61 -19.32 -9.66
N LEU A 58 13.47 -18.37 -10.56
CA LEU A 58 13.50 -18.59 -12.01
C LEU A 58 14.88 -19.01 -12.50
N VAL A 59 15.96 -18.38 -12.02
CA VAL A 59 17.35 -18.74 -12.36
C VAL A 59 17.66 -20.18 -11.96
N VAL A 60 17.11 -20.66 -10.86
CA VAL A 60 17.27 -22.05 -10.38
C VAL A 60 16.40 -23.03 -11.19
N GLY A 61 15.57 -22.54 -12.13
CA GLY A 61 14.70 -23.38 -12.94
C GLY A 61 13.40 -23.81 -12.24
N GLY A 62 12.96 -23.01 -11.27
CA GLY A 62 11.78 -23.32 -10.45
C GLY A 62 10.46 -23.13 -11.17
N GLY A 63 9.52 -24.05 -10.92
CA GLY A 63 8.13 -23.92 -11.33
C GLY A 63 7.38 -22.85 -10.53
N ALA A 64 6.10 -22.66 -10.84
CA ALA A 64 5.22 -21.62 -10.26
C ALA A 64 5.26 -21.57 -8.71
N VAL A 65 5.30 -22.73 -8.05
CA VAL A 65 5.36 -22.83 -6.58
C VAL A 65 6.69 -22.27 -6.05
N LEU A 66 7.82 -22.59 -6.70
CA LEU A 66 9.14 -22.11 -6.25
C LEU A 66 9.29 -20.60 -6.45
N ILE A 67 8.68 -20.04 -7.50
CA ILE A 67 8.62 -18.59 -7.73
C ILE A 67 7.86 -17.89 -6.60
N THR A 68 6.72 -18.45 -6.17
CA THR A 68 5.94 -17.91 -5.05
C THR A 68 6.69 -17.99 -3.73
N LEU A 69 7.35 -19.12 -3.47
CA LEU A 69 8.18 -19.27 -2.27
C LEU A 69 9.37 -18.30 -2.28
N GLY A 70 10.04 -18.13 -3.42
CA GLY A 70 11.12 -17.17 -3.58
C GLY A 70 10.68 -15.73 -3.34
N ALA A 71 9.55 -15.34 -3.91
CA ALA A 71 8.94 -14.03 -3.66
C ALA A 71 8.60 -13.84 -2.16
N GLY A 72 8.01 -14.85 -1.53
CA GLY A 72 7.69 -14.83 -0.10
C GLY A 72 8.93 -14.72 0.79
N VAL A 73 9.98 -15.46 0.49
CA VAL A 73 11.26 -15.36 1.22
C VAL A 73 11.86 -13.97 1.07
N ALA A 74 11.88 -13.39 -0.13
CA ALA A 74 12.38 -12.03 -0.33
C ALA A 74 11.54 -10.98 0.44
N ALA A 75 10.22 -11.13 0.46
CA ALA A 75 9.32 -10.28 1.21
C ALA A 75 9.62 -10.31 2.73
N VAL A 76 9.76 -11.52 3.29
CA VAL A 76 10.09 -11.70 4.71
C VAL A 76 11.49 -11.18 5.03
N LEU A 77 12.48 -11.43 4.17
CA LEU A 77 13.84 -10.89 4.34
C LEU A 77 13.86 -9.37 4.31
N THR A 78 13.06 -8.76 3.43
CA THR A 78 12.90 -7.29 3.39
C THR A 78 12.30 -6.77 4.70
N ALA A 79 11.22 -7.37 5.19
CA ALA A 79 10.58 -7.00 6.44
C ALA A 79 11.53 -7.13 7.64
N LEU A 80 12.27 -8.24 7.73
CA LEU A 80 13.27 -8.46 8.76
C LEU A 80 14.46 -7.49 8.64
N GLY A 81 14.90 -7.18 7.42
CA GLY A 81 15.95 -6.20 7.15
C GLY A 81 15.53 -4.80 7.59
N VAL A 82 14.31 -4.36 7.27
CA VAL A 82 13.74 -3.10 7.74
C VAL A 82 13.72 -3.08 9.26
N ALA A 83 13.19 -4.13 9.90
CA ALA A 83 13.16 -4.25 11.36
C ALA A 83 14.57 -4.14 11.98
N LEU A 84 15.53 -4.84 11.41
CA LEU A 84 16.92 -4.84 11.91
C LEU A 84 17.55 -3.45 11.79
N LEU A 85 17.39 -2.78 10.65
CA LEU A 85 17.91 -1.44 10.40
C LEU A 85 17.27 -0.40 11.33
N THR A 86 15.97 -0.54 11.60
CA THR A 86 15.25 0.38 12.48
C THR A 86 15.64 0.16 13.94
N ILE A 87 15.65 -1.09 14.41
CA ILE A 87 15.89 -1.40 15.83
C ILE A 87 17.37 -1.24 16.20
N ARG A 88 18.28 -1.83 15.41
CA ARG A 88 19.73 -1.78 15.69
C ARG A 88 20.43 -0.59 15.06
N GLY A 89 20.06 -0.23 13.83
CA GLY A 89 20.64 0.89 13.10
C GLY A 89 20.12 2.24 13.54
N ARG A 90 19.08 2.31 14.39
CA ARG A 90 18.41 3.55 14.84
C ARG A 90 17.98 4.44 13.66
N LEU A 91 17.72 3.84 12.49
CA LEU A 91 17.24 4.54 11.32
C LEU A 91 15.73 4.74 11.42
N ARG A 92 15.23 5.80 10.79
CA ARG A 92 13.79 6.00 10.62
C ARG A 92 13.24 4.89 9.72
N GLU A 93 12.02 4.45 9.98
CA GLU A 93 11.35 3.36 9.25
C GLU A 93 11.38 3.61 7.73
N ASP A 94 11.04 4.83 7.28
CA ASP A 94 11.07 5.20 5.85
C ASP A 94 12.46 5.07 5.21
N THR A 95 13.52 5.44 5.94
CA THR A 95 14.89 5.32 5.45
C THR A 95 15.30 3.85 5.32
N ALA A 96 14.95 3.02 6.31
CA ALA A 96 15.23 1.60 6.28
C ALA A 96 14.49 0.90 5.14
N ILE A 97 13.22 1.26 4.91
CA ILE A 97 12.41 0.79 3.79
C ILE A 97 13.08 1.14 2.46
N GLY A 98 13.49 2.41 2.27
CA GLY A 98 14.13 2.86 1.04
C GLY A 98 15.45 2.13 0.73
N ILE A 99 16.28 1.86 1.75
CA ILE A 99 17.55 1.11 1.58
C ILE A 99 17.27 -0.34 1.16
N MET A 100 16.35 -1.02 1.85
CA MET A 100 16.00 -2.41 1.54
C MET A 100 15.36 -2.53 0.16
N PHE A 101 14.46 -1.60 -0.19
CA PHE A 101 13.87 -1.51 -1.51
C PHE A 101 14.93 -1.37 -2.60
N ALA A 102 15.81 -0.37 -2.49
CA ALA A 102 16.84 -0.12 -3.50
C ALA A 102 17.79 -1.32 -3.66
N GLY A 103 18.21 -1.95 -2.55
CA GLY A 103 19.10 -3.09 -2.57
C GLY A 103 18.49 -4.33 -3.25
N PHE A 104 17.30 -4.73 -2.84
CA PHE A 104 16.62 -5.90 -3.41
C PHE A 104 16.16 -5.66 -4.84
N PHE A 105 15.66 -4.46 -5.15
CA PHE A 105 15.25 -4.12 -6.50
C PHE A 105 16.43 -4.14 -7.47
N ALA A 106 17.57 -3.54 -7.09
CA ALA A 106 18.80 -3.60 -7.89
C ALA A 106 19.28 -5.03 -8.10
N LEU A 107 19.21 -5.87 -7.06
CA LEU A 107 19.54 -7.30 -7.15
C LEU A 107 18.60 -8.03 -8.11
N GLY A 108 17.30 -7.76 -8.04
CA GLY A 108 16.32 -8.34 -8.97
C GLY A 108 16.61 -7.98 -10.42
N VAL A 109 16.81 -6.69 -10.69
CA VAL A 109 17.15 -6.19 -12.04
C VAL A 109 18.47 -6.81 -12.55
N LEU A 110 19.49 -6.90 -11.70
CA LEU A 110 20.77 -7.50 -12.06
C LEU A 110 20.65 -8.98 -12.44
N LEU A 111 19.85 -9.75 -11.71
CA LEU A 111 19.60 -11.16 -12.00
C LEU A 111 18.83 -11.35 -13.31
N ILE A 112 17.82 -10.52 -13.54
CA ILE A 112 17.01 -10.58 -14.75
C ILE A 112 17.80 -10.14 -15.97
N SER A 113 18.67 -9.14 -15.87
CA SER A 113 19.50 -8.65 -16.98
C SER A 113 20.45 -9.72 -17.56
N ARG A 114 20.78 -10.73 -16.78
CA ARG A 114 21.58 -11.88 -17.24
C ARG A 114 20.80 -12.88 -18.08
N GLN A 115 19.48 -12.85 -18.03
CA GLN A 115 18.60 -13.79 -18.73
C GLN A 115 18.06 -13.13 -20.00
N ARG A 116 18.55 -13.49 -21.17
CA ARG A 116 18.16 -12.91 -22.48
C ARG A 116 16.69 -13.13 -22.86
N THR A 117 16.01 -14.08 -22.23
CA THR A 117 14.63 -14.51 -22.56
C THR A 117 13.54 -13.75 -21.74
N PHE A 118 13.92 -12.99 -20.70
CA PHE A 118 12.99 -12.50 -19.67
C PHE A 118 12.47 -11.07 -19.87
N ALA A 119 12.96 -10.33 -20.87
CA ALA A 119 12.55 -8.93 -21.06
C ALA A 119 11.04 -8.76 -21.36
N VAL A 120 10.38 -9.83 -21.81
CA VAL A 120 8.94 -9.80 -22.18
C VAL A 120 8.02 -10.06 -20.97
N ASP A 121 8.48 -10.80 -19.96
CA ASP A 121 7.62 -11.24 -18.85
C ASP A 121 7.53 -10.26 -17.67
N LEU A 122 8.43 -9.30 -17.55
CA LEU A 122 8.42 -8.31 -16.46
C LEU A 122 7.17 -7.42 -16.47
N GLY A 123 6.70 -7.06 -17.66
CA GLY A 123 5.46 -6.27 -17.79
C GLY A 123 4.24 -7.02 -17.27
N SER A 124 4.18 -8.32 -17.49
CA SER A 124 3.09 -9.18 -17.03
C SER A 124 3.07 -9.34 -15.50
N LEU A 125 4.24 -9.42 -14.88
CA LEU A 125 4.38 -9.48 -13.41
C LEU A 125 4.00 -8.17 -12.73
N LEU A 126 4.24 -7.01 -13.38
CA LEU A 126 3.88 -5.70 -12.83
C LEU A 126 2.37 -5.45 -12.90
N VAL A 127 1.74 -5.81 -14.01
CA VAL A 127 0.30 -5.58 -14.23
C VAL A 127 -0.56 -6.65 -13.53
N GLY A 128 0.02 -7.85 -13.26
CA GLY A 128 -0.69 -8.99 -12.69
C GLY A 128 -1.67 -9.64 -13.68
N HIS A 129 -2.02 -10.88 -13.40
CA HIS A 129 -2.96 -11.67 -14.21
C HIS A 129 -4.10 -12.21 -13.34
N ILE A 130 -4.87 -11.30 -12.74
CA ILE A 130 -6.00 -11.69 -11.87
C ILE A 130 -6.98 -12.63 -12.59
N LEU A 131 -7.18 -12.40 -13.90
CA LEU A 131 -8.01 -13.26 -14.74
C LEU A 131 -7.35 -14.61 -15.06
N GLY A 132 -6.02 -14.73 -14.97
CA GLY A 132 -5.28 -15.96 -15.22
C GLY A 132 -5.03 -16.84 -14.00
N ALA A 133 -5.64 -16.54 -12.85
CA ALA A 133 -5.44 -17.28 -11.61
C ALA A 133 -5.85 -18.75 -11.75
N SER A 134 -4.93 -19.68 -11.42
CA SER A 134 -5.23 -21.11 -11.37
C SER A 134 -5.90 -21.47 -10.03
N TRP A 135 -6.61 -22.60 -9.99
CA TRP A 135 -7.16 -23.13 -8.74
C TRP A 135 -6.08 -23.40 -7.68
N THR A 136 -4.91 -23.85 -8.12
CA THR A 136 -3.77 -24.07 -7.23
C THR A 136 -3.28 -22.77 -6.60
N ASP A 137 -3.19 -21.71 -7.39
CA ASP A 137 -2.81 -20.38 -6.88
C ASP A 137 -3.83 -19.89 -5.85
N LEU A 138 -5.12 -20.04 -6.13
CA LEU A 138 -6.20 -19.63 -5.24
C LEU A 138 -6.13 -20.36 -3.88
N ILE A 139 -5.89 -21.67 -3.89
CA ILE A 139 -5.77 -22.46 -2.65
C ILE A 139 -4.55 -22.01 -1.83
N VAL A 140 -3.40 -21.82 -2.47
CA VAL A 140 -2.18 -21.36 -1.78
C VAL A 140 -2.41 -19.99 -1.14
N MET A 141 -3.06 -19.06 -1.87
CA MET A 141 -3.37 -17.74 -1.36
C MET A 141 -4.41 -17.76 -0.25
N ALA A 142 -5.43 -18.62 -0.34
CA ALA A 142 -6.42 -18.80 0.72
C ALA A 142 -5.77 -19.31 2.01
N ILE A 143 -4.86 -20.28 1.90
CA ILE A 143 -4.09 -20.78 3.05
C ILE A 143 -3.24 -19.67 3.66
N LEU A 144 -2.50 -18.92 2.84
CA LEU A 144 -1.65 -17.84 3.32
C LEU A 144 -2.48 -16.73 3.98
N THR A 145 -3.62 -16.38 3.38
CA THR A 145 -4.59 -15.44 3.99
C THR A 145 -5.12 -15.95 5.31
N ALA A 146 -5.45 -17.23 5.41
CA ALA A 146 -5.89 -17.84 6.67
C ALA A 146 -4.80 -17.77 7.75
N VAL A 147 -3.54 -18.01 7.39
CA VAL A 147 -2.39 -17.87 8.31
C VAL A 147 -2.26 -16.43 8.81
N VAL A 148 -2.32 -15.44 7.89
CA VAL A 148 -2.28 -14.01 8.25
C VAL A 148 -3.45 -13.64 9.16
N LEU A 149 -4.66 -14.09 8.82
CA LEU A 149 -5.88 -13.84 9.58
C LEU A 149 -5.76 -14.39 11.01
N VAL A 150 -5.38 -15.67 11.15
CA VAL A 150 -5.20 -16.32 12.45
C VAL A 150 -4.13 -15.61 13.27
N ALA A 151 -2.99 -15.24 12.66
CA ALA A 151 -1.93 -14.53 13.36
C ALA A 151 -2.39 -13.14 13.83
N VAL A 152 -3.08 -12.37 12.97
CA VAL A 152 -3.61 -11.05 13.35
C VAL A 152 -4.63 -11.19 14.47
N LEU A 153 -5.55 -12.14 14.40
CA LEU A 153 -6.57 -12.34 15.43
C LEU A 153 -5.99 -12.85 16.76
N ALA A 154 -4.99 -13.75 16.71
CA ALA A 154 -4.32 -14.28 17.89
C ALA A 154 -3.56 -13.21 18.69
N PHE A 155 -2.91 -12.29 17.98
CA PHE A 155 -2.12 -11.20 18.58
C PHE A 155 -2.82 -9.84 18.52
N LEU A 156 -4.14 -9.82 18.28
CA LEU A 156 -4.90 -8.58 18.12
C LEU A 156 -4.79 -7.62 19.32
N PRO A 157 -4.88 -8.10 20.59
CA PRO A 157 -4.72 -7.22 21.75
C PRO A 157 -3.35 -6.54 21.79
N GLU A 158 -2.29 -7.32 21.61
CA GLU A 158 -0.92 -6.83 21.67
C GLU A 158 -0.60 -5.90 20.49
N LEU A 159 -1.00 -6.28 19.29
CA LEU A 159 -0.85 -5.45 18.09
C LEU A 159 -1.59 -4.13 18.22
N ARG A 160 -2.76 -4.14 18.85
CA ARG A 160 -3.54 -2.93 19.13
C ARG A 160 -2.77 -1.97 20.04
N PHE A 161 -2.22 -2.46 21.15
CA PHE A 161 -1.42 -1.65 22.06
C PHE A 161 -0.21 -1.04 21.34
N VAL A 162 0.53 -1.85 20.61
CA VAL A 162 1.73 -1.41 19.89
C VAL A 162 1.41 -0.47 18.73
N ALA A 163 0.23 -0.57 18.11
CA ALA A 163 -0.17 0.30 17.02
C ALA A 163 -0.55 1.72 17.48
N TYR A 164 -1.17 1.85 18.67
CA TYR A 164 -1.62 3.15 19.19
C TYR A 164 -0.56 3.82 20.05
N ASP A 165 0.09 3.10 20.96
CA ASP A 165 1.08 3.65 21.88
C ASP A 165 2.13 2.60 22.25
N PRO A 166 3.29 2.60 21.57
CA PRO A 166 4.39 1.66 21.87
C PRO A 166 5.00 1.85 23.27
N GLU A 167 4.98 3.09 23.82
CA GLU A 167 5.56 3.38 25.13
C GLU A 167 4.70 2.75 26.24
N VAL A 168 3.39 2.97 26.20
CA VAL A 168 2.43 2.36 27.13
C VAL A 168 2.46 0.83 27.00
N ALA A 169 2.56 0.29 25.77
CA ALA A 169 2.70 -1.14 25.55
C ALA A 169 3.94 -1.73 26.27
N SER A 170 5.07 -1.02 26.22
CA SER A 170 6.31 -1.47 26.86
C SER A 170 6.20 -1.54 28.39
N VAL A 171 5.55 -0.54 29.00
CA VAL A 171 5.31 -0.51 30.45
C VAL A 171 4.30 -1.59 30.87
N SER A 172 3.38 -1.95 29.99
CA SER A 172 2.38 -3.03 30.23
C SER A 172 2.95 -4.44 30.07
N GLY A 173 4.27 -4.60 29.82
CA GLY A 173 4.93 -5.89 29.70
C GLY A 173 4.80 -6.56 28.33
N VAL A 174 4.26 -5.86 27.32
CA VAL A 174 4.20 -6.37 25.94
C VAL A 174 5.58 -6.28 25.30
N PRO A 175 6.08 -7.34 24.64
CA PRO A 175 7.37 -7.32 23.94
C PRO A 175 7.25 -6.51 22.63
N VAL A 176 7.32 -5.17 22.72
CA VAL A 176 7.07 -4.23 21.63
C VAL A 176 7.91 -4.55 20.40
N THR A 177 9.21 -4.82 20.59
CA THR A 177 10.14 -5.15 19.50
C THR A 177 9.67 -6.39 18.71
N THR A 178 9.27 -7.44 19.42
CA THR A 178 8.79 -8.69 18.79
C THR A 178 7.49 -8.45 18.03
N MET A 179 6.57 -7.67 18.60
CA MET A 179 5.31 -7.32 17.95
C MET A 179 5.51 -6.43 16.73
N GLN A 180 6.46 -5.51 16.76
CA GLN A 180 6.83 -4.69 15.60
C GLN A 180 7.39 -5.56 14.46
N ILE A 181 8.32 -6.46 14.76
CA ILE A 181 8.86 -7.41 13.78
C ILE A 181 7.73 -8.28 13.22
N GLY A 182 6.88 -8.82 14.10
CA GLY A 182 5.73 -9.64 13.70
C GLY A 182 4.79 -8.89 12.75
N LEU A 183 4.49 -7.62 13.05
CA LEU A 183 3.66 -6.79 12.19
C LEU A 183 4.28 -6.57 10.80
N LEU A 184 5.58 -6.26 10.73
CA LEU A 184 6.28 -6.09 9.45
C LEU A 184 6.25 -7.38 8.62
N VAL A 185 6.42 -8.54 9.26
CA VAL A 185 6.32 -9.85 8.60
C VAL A 185 4.88 -10.13 8.14
N LEU A 186 3.87 -9.77 8.93
CA LEU A 186 2.46 -9.92 8.53
C LEU A 186 2.11 -9.04 7.33
N ILE A 187 2.63 -7.80 7.29
CA ILE A 187 2.49 -6.91 6.13
C ILE A 187 3.16 -7.55 4.91
N ALA A 188 4.37 -8.09 5.06
CA ALA A 188 5.06 -8.77 3.98
C ALA A 188 4.28 -9.98 3.45
N LEU A 189 3.71 -10.81 4.33
CA LEU A 189 2.90 -11.95 3.93
C LEU A 189 1.60 -11.53 3.23
N ALA A 190 0.93 -10.48 3.71
CA ALA A 190 -0.26 -9.93 3.06
C ALA A 190 0.04 -9.38 1.66
N THR A 191 1.20 -8.73 1.49
CA THR A 191 1.64 -8.25 0.15
C THR A 191 1.97 -9.40 -0.80
N VAL A 192 2.50 -10.54 -0.31
CA VAL A 192 2.71 -11.75 -1.13
C VAL A 192 1.40 -12.28 -1.69
N VAL A 193 0.35 -12.32 -0.86
CA VAL A 193 -1.00 -12.72 -1.30
C VAL A 193 -1.48 -11.83 -2.43
N ALA A 194 -1.38 -10.51 -2.23
CA ALA A 194 -1.86 -9.53 -3.19
C ALA A 194 -1.04 -9.54 -4.50
N PHE A 195 0.30 -9.57 -4.40
CA PHE A 195 1.22 -9.53 -5.53
C PHE A 195 0.98 -10.65 -6.54
N ARG A 196 0.80 -11.87 -6.06
CA ARG A 196 0.67 -13.05 -6.90
C ARG A 196 -0.54 -13.00 -7.83
N LEU A 197 -1.67 -12.52 -7.31
CA LEU A 197 -2.95 -12.52 -8.04
C LEU A 197 -3.16 -11.26 -8.86
N VAL A 198 -2.65 -10.13 -8.37
CA VAL A 198 -3.13 -8.83 -8.81
C VAL A 198 -2.00 -7.94 -9.33
N GLY A 199 -0.76 -8.33 -9.09
CA GLY A 199 0.42 -7.54 -9.45
C GLY A 199 0.76 -6.46 -8.43
N VAL A 200 1.90 -5.78 -8.65
CA VAL A 200 2.47 -4.79 -7.71
C VAL A 200 1.53 -3.62 -7.47
N ILE A 201 1.02 -3.03 -8.55
CA ILE A 201 0.24 -1.77 -8.48
C ILE A 201 -1.05 -1.96 -7.68
N LEU A 202 -1.78 -3.04 -7.97
CA LEU A 202 -3.05 -3.29 -7.30
C LEU A 202 -2.85 -3.81 -5.86
N ALA A 203 -1.75 -4.53 -5.59
CA ALA A 203 -1.43 -5.01 -4.26
C ALA A 203 -1.30 -3.85 -3.25
N MET A 204 -0.54 -2.81 -3.60
CA MET A 204 -0.39 -1.62 -2.77
C MET A 204 -1.71 -0.86 -2.62
N ALA A 205 -2.43 -0.64 -3.71
CA ALA A 205 -3.69 0.10 -3.69
C ALA A 205 -4.74 -0.60 -2.80
N MET A 206 -4.85 -1.93 -2.88
CA MET A 206 -5.79 -2.70 -2.06
C MET A 206 -5.38 -2.77 -0.59
N LEU A 207 -4.08 -2.64 -0.28
CA LEU A 207 -3.60 -2.62 1.10
C LEU A 207 -3.91 -1.28 1.79
N VAL A 208 -3.71 -0.16 1.10
CA VAL A 208 -3.78 1.19 1.69
C VAL A 208 -5.15 1.83 1.51
N THR A 209 -5.72 1.82 0.30
CA THR A 209 -6.93 2.60 -0.02
C THR A 209 -8.17 2.19 0.77
N PRO A 210 -8.54 0.90 0.87
CA PRO A 210 -9.71 0.51 1.66
C PRO A 210 -9.53 0.77 3.15
N ALA A 211 -8.29 0.61 3.66
CA ALA A 211 -7.97 0.87 5.06
C ALA A 211 -8.04 2.38 5.39
N ALA A 212 -7.53 3.23 4.50
CA ALA A 212 -7.64 4.68 4.63
C ALA A 212 -9.10 5.14 4.55
N ALA A 213 -9.90 4.55 3.66
CA ALA A 213 -11.34 4.82 3.61
C ALA A 213 -12.06 4.40 4.92
N ALA A 214 -11.72 3.24 5.49
CA ALA A 214 -12.30 2.77 6.74
C ALA A 214 -11.97 3.69 7.94
N LEU A 215 -10.78 4.31 7.96
CA LEU A 215 -10.37 5.29 8.97
C LEU A 215 -11.28 6.51 9.01
N LEU A 216 -11.83 6.93 7.87
CA LEU A 216 -12.77 8.06 7.80
C LEU A 216 -14.08 7.79 8.55
N PHE A 217 -14.53 6.54 8.60
CA PHE A 217 -15.81 6.15 9.19
C PHE A 217 -15.72 5.69 10.64
N SER A 218 -14.60 5.07 11.04
CA SER A 218 -14.46 4.48 12.38
C SER A 218 -13.06 4.70 12.96
N GLN A 219 -13.00 4.80 14.31
CA GLN A 219 -11.74 4.81 15.07
C GLN A 219 -11.53 3.52 15.87
N ARG A 220 -12.50 2.60 15.84
CA ARG A 220 -12.36 1.30 16.51
C ARG A 220 -11.65 0.33 15.57
N LEU A 221 -10.51 -0.20 15.99
CA LEU A 221 -9.65 -1.06 15.18
C LEU A 221 -10.41 -2.21 14.49
N THR A 222 -11.20 -2.96 15.27
CA THR A 222 -11.98 -4.09 14.74
C THR A 222 -13.01 -3.66 13.70
N THR A 223 -13.68 -2.52 13.91
CA THR A 223 -14.64 -1.96 12.95
C THR A 223 -13.92 -1.48 11.69
N MET A 224 -12.74 -0.85 11.84
CA MET A 224 -11.91 -0.43 10.70
C MET A 224 -11.48 -1.63 9.85
N MET A 225 -11.04 -2.73 10.48
CA MET A 225 -10.64 -3.95 9.77
C MET A 225 -11.80 -4.53 8.96
N LEU A 226 -12.99 -4.63 9.56
CA LEU A 226 -14.19 -5.11 8.86
C LEU A 226 -14.61 -4.17 7.72
N LEU A 227 -14.64 -2.86 7.97
CA LEU A 227 -14.96 -1.87 6.94
C LEU A 227 -13.95 -1.90 5.79
N ALA A 228 -12.65 -1.99 6.09
CA ALA A 228 -11.61 -2.08 5.07
C ALA A 228 -11.78 -3.33 4.19
N ALA A 229 -12.04 -4.49 4.80
CA ALA A 229 -12.32 -5.71 4.06
C ALA A 229 -13.59 -5.59 3.19
N CYS A 230 -14.68 -5.03 3.74
CA CYS A 230 -15.92 -4.80 2.98
C CYS A 230 -15.72 -3.84 1.81
N ILE A 231 -15.03 -2.70 2.02
CA ILE A 231 -14.74 -1.74 0.96
C ILE A 231 -13.86 -2.38 -0.12
N GLY A 232 -12.87 -3.18 0.26
CA GLY A 232 -12.03 -3.94 -0.66
C GLY A 232 -12.82 -4.92 -1.51
N ILE A 233 -13.74 -5.69 -0.90
CA ILE A 233 -14.62 -6.63 -1.60
C ILE A 233 -15.55 -5.88 -2.57
N ILE A 234 -16.18 -4.80 -2.12
CA ILE A 234 -17.05 -3.97 -2.97
C ILE A 234 -16.26 -3.40 -4.15
N SER A 235 -15.05 -2.89 -3.91
CA SER A 235 -14.16 -2.39 -4.97
C SER A 235 -13.82 -3.47 -5.99
N THR A 236 -13.57 -4.69 -5.53
CA THR A 236 -13.29 -5.84 -6.40
C THR A 236 -14.50 -6.20 -7.26
N VAL A 237 -15.69 -6.31 -6.66
CA VAL A 237 -16.92 -6.66 -7.39
C VAL A 237 -17.23 -5.61 -8.45
N ILE A 238 -17.27 -4.33 -8.06
CA ILE A 238 -17.59 -3.24 -9.00
C ILE A 238 -16.50 -3.08 -10.06
N GLY A 239 -15.22 -3.19 -9.67
CA GLY A 239 -14.08 -3.06 -10.58
C GLY A 239 -14.02 -4.17 -11.62
N LEU A 240 -14.28 -5.44 -11.23
CA LEU A 240 -14.37 -6.56 -12.15
C LEU A 240 -15.56 -6.43 -13.08
N TYR A 241 -16.70 -5.99 -12.56
CA TYR A 241 -17.89 -5.75 -13.36
C TYR A 241 -17.66 -4.65 -14.41
N ALA A 242 -17.04 -3.54 -14.02
CA ALA A 242 -16.66 -2.47 -14.93
C ALA A 242 -15.64 -2.93 -15.98
N SER A 243 -14.65 -3.74 -15.55
CA SER A 243 -13.66 -4.34 -16.46
C SER A 243 -14.31 -5.18 -17.57
N PHE A 244 -15.30 -6.00 -17.21
CA PHE A 244 -15.99 -6.89 -18.15
C PHE A 244 -16.81 -6.12 -19.19
N HIS A 245 -17.55 -5.08 -18.78
CA HIS A 245 -18.43 -4.33 -19.67
C HIS A 245 -17.74 -3.25 -20.49
N LEU A 246 -16.60 -2.75 -20.03
CA LEU A 246 -15.87 -1.66 -20.69
C LEU A 246 -14.59 -2.18 -21.39
N ASP A 247 -14.36 -3.49 -21.43
CA ASP A 247 -13.15 -4.11 -21.97
C ASP A 247 -11.85 -3.51 -21.42
N LEU A 248 -11.84 -3.17 -20.11
CA LEU A 248 -10.70 -2.57 -19.43
C LEU A 248 -9.86 -3.63 -18.70
N ALA A 249 -8.59 -3.32 -18.44
CA ALA A 249 -7.76 -4.17 -17.61
C ALA A 249 -8.32 -4.29 -16.18
N ALA A 250 -8.52 -5.51 -15.69
CA ALA A 250 -9.19 -5.78 -14.41
C ALA A 250 -8.48 -5.14 -13.21
N GLY A 251 -7.13 -5.21 -13.15
CA GLY A 251 -6.34 -4.62 -12.07
C GLY A 251 -6.58 -3.11 -11.90
N PRO A 252 -6.29 -2.28 -12.90
CA PRO A 252 -6.52 -0.84 -12.83
C PRO A 252 -7.97 -0.45 -12.56
N SER A 253 -8.95 -1.22 -13.08
CA SER A 253 -10.37 -0.97 -12.82
C SER A 253 -10.75 -1.13 -11.35
N ILE A 254 -10.20 -2.14 -10.67
CA ILE A 254 -10.40 -2.36 -9.24
C ILE A 254 -9.76 -1.22 -8.43
N VAL A 255 -8.51 -0.81 -8.78
CA VAL A 255 -7.83 0.31 -8.11
C VAL A 255 -8.64 1.60 -8.25
N LEU A 256 -9.07 1.92 -9.47
CA LEU A 256 -9.84 3.14 -9.72
C LEU A 256 -11.14 3.14 -8.91
N THR A 257 -11.83 2.00 -8.86
CA THR A 257 -13.05 1.85 -8.07
C THR A 257 -12.77 2.03 -6.57
N ALA A 258 -11.67 1.48 -6.05
CA ALA A 258 -11.27 1.65 -4.63
C ALA A 258 -10.99 3.13 -4.30
N VAL A 259 -10.27 3.84 -5.19
CA VAL A 259 -9.98 5.26 -5.04
C VAL A 259 -11.25 6.11 -5.12
N LEU A 260 -12.16 5.79 -6.05
CA LEU A 260 -13.45 6.47 -6.15
C LEU A 260 -14.31 6.25 -4.90
N LEU A 261 -14.37 5.03 -4.38
CA LEU A 261 -15.08 4.74 -3.12
C LEU A 261 -14.47 5.48 -1.93
N MET A 262 -13.14 5.59 -1.88
CA MET A 262 -12.47 6.41 -0.87
C MET A 262 -12.83 7.89 -1.03
N GLY A 263 -12.85 8.43 -2.26
CA GLY A 263 -13.25 9.82 -2.54
C GLY A 263 -14.71 10.10 -2.14
N VAL A 264 -15.63 9.20 -2.48
CA VAL A 264 -17.04 9.26 -2.04
C VAL A 264 -17.12 9.18 -0.51
N GLY A 265 -16.36 8.27 0.11
CA GLY A 265 -16.28 8.15 1.56
C GLY A 265 -15.78 9.42 2.22
N PHE A 266 -14.80 10.10 1.63
CA PHE A 266 -14.29 11.37 2.13
C PHE A 266 -15.36 12.47 2.11
N VAL A 267 -16.13 12.58 1.03
CA VAL A 267 -17.22 13.56 0.89
C VAL A 267 -18.38 13.25 1.84
N LEU A 268 -18.73 11.97 2.03
CA LEU A 268 -19.84 11.55 2.89
C LEU A 268 -19.47 11.50 4.37
N SER A 269 -18.18 11.41 4.70
CA SER A 269 -17.72 11.31 6.09
C SER A 269 -17.93 12.63 6.83
N PRO A 270 -18.56 12.60 8.04
CA PRO A 270 -18.69 13.78 8.87
C PRO A 270 -17.36 14.42 9.27
N ARG A 271 -16.27 13.65 9.20
CA ARG A 271 -14.91 14.10 9.52
C ARG A 271 -14.20 14.69 8.30
N GLY A 272 -14.34 14.10 7.12
CA GLY A 272 -13.72 14.60 5.89
C GLY A 272 -14.13 16.03 5.57
N LEU A 273 -15.40 16.35 5.69
CA LEU A 273 -15.88 17.72 5.48
C LEU A 273 -15.53 18.67 6.63
N ARG A 274 -15.54 18.21 7.89
CA ARG A 274 -15.26 19.08 9.06
C ARG A 274 -13.79 19.46 9.17
N GLU A 275 -12.88 18.58 8.79
CA GLU A 275 -11.43 18.87 8.83
C GLU A 275 -10.95 19.59 7.56
N ALA A 276 -11.62 19.41 6.42
CA ALA A 276 -11.33 20.15 5.20
C ALA A 276 -11.81 21.62 5.27
N LEU A 277 -12.92 21.89 5.94
CA LEU A 277 -13.49 23.23 6.05
C LEU A 277 -12.60 24.27 6.78
N PRO A 278 -11.95 23.98 7.94
CA PRO A 278 -11.06 24.97 8.56
C PRO A 278 -9.79 25.20 7.73
N THR A 279 -9.28 24.19 7.04
CA THR A 279 -8.11 24.36 6.16
C THR A 279 -8.44 25.22 4.94
N PHE A 280 -9.62 25.05 4.35
CA PHE A 280 -10.12 25.94 3.29
C PHE A 280 -10.41 27.37 3.79
N ARG A 281 -10.92 27.54 5.01
CA ARG A 281 -11.11 28.85 5.62
C ARG A 281 -9.79 29.56 5.88
N PHE A 282 -8.79 28.84 6.38
CA PHE A 282 -7.47 29.39 6.61
C PHE A 282 -6.83 29.89 5.29
N PHE A 283 -6.95 29.15 4.20
CA PHE A 283 -6.49 29.59 2.88
C PHE A 283 -7.35 30.70 2.27
N ALA A 284 -8.63 30.81 2.65
CA ALA A 284 -9.51 31.88 2.18
C ALA A 284 -9.30 33.17 2.98
N GLU A 285 -9.06 33.09 4.29
CA GLU A 285 -8.77 34.25 5.16
C GLU A 285 -7.37 34.81 4.89
N ASP A 286 -6.37 33.98 4.61
CA ASP A 286 -5.03 34.43 4.23
C ASP A 286 -5.04 35.21 2.90
N ARG A 287 -5.92 34.82 1.96
CA ARG A 287 -6.16 35.58 0.72
C ARG A 287 -6.96 36.87 0.92
N ALA A 288 -7.80 36.95 1.93
CA ALA A 288 -8.60 38.15 2.22
C ALA A 288 -7.80 39.22 2.99
N GLN A 289 -6.73 38.84 3.67
CA GLN A 289 -5.83 39.76 4.37
C GLN A 289 -4.68 40.30 3.48
N GLU A 290 -4.51 39.79 2.25
CA GLU A 290 -3.64 40.39 1.25
C GLU A 290 -4.28 41.62 0.60
N SER A 291 -4.53 42.66 1.42
CA SER A 291 -4.74 44.03 0.96
C SER A 291 -3.40 44.62 0.43
N PRO A 292 -3.41 45.45 -0.62
CA PRO A 292 -2.27 45.74 -1.44
C PRO A 292 -1.31 46.77 -0.86
N THR A 293 -0.55 46.40 0.16
CA THR A 293 0.57 47.25 0.61
C THR A 293 1.79 46.37 0.92
N GLY A 294 2.66 46.28 -0.06
CA GLY A 294 4.09 45.99 0.12
C GLY A 294 4.53 44.54 0.14
N TRP A 295 5.29 44.18 -0.77
CA TRP A 295 6.37 43.19 -1.03
C TRP A 295 6.73 42.09 0.02
N ARG A 296 5.96 41.91 1.09
CA ARG A 296 6.16 40.81 2.07
C ARG A 296 5.37 39.55 1.74
N GLY A 297 4.47 39.58 0.77
CA GLY A 297 3.59 38.45 0.40
C GLY A 297 4.27 37.39 -0.46
N THR A 298 5.22 37.77 -1.31
CA THR A 298 5.79 36.84 -2.31
C THR A 298 6.65 35.72 -1.74
N ALA A 299 7.26 35.92 -0.55
CA ALA A 299 8.06 34.88 0.09
C ALA A 299 7.20 33.76 0.72
N ARG A 300 5.98 34.07 1.19
CA ARG A 300 5.06 33.09 1.80
C ARG A 300 4.26 32.30 0.76
N ALA A 301 3.91 32.92 -0.36
CA ALA A 301 3.24 32.23 -1.47
C ALA A 301 4.13 31.16 -2.11
N CYS A 302 5.45 31.38 -2.19
CA CYS A 302 6.43 30.37 -2.63
C CYS A 302 6.49 29.16 -1.67
N TRP A 303 6.30 29.37 -0.36
CA TRP A 303 6.32 28.27 0.62
C TRP A 303 5.08 27.38 0.53
N GLY A 304 3.92 27.96 0.31
CA GLY A 304 2.66 27.20 0.19
C GLY A 304 2.61 26.31 -1.06
N VAL A 305 3.13 26.79 -2.19
CA VAL A 305 3.16 26.04 -3.45
C VAL A 305 4.25 24.97 -3.43
N CYS A 306 5.39 25.21 -2.77
CA CYS A 306 6.46 24.20 -2.62
C CYS A 306 6.05 23.02 -1.72
N CYS A 307 5.20 23.23 -0.73
CA CYS A 307 4.68 22.13 0.10
C CYS A 307 3.64 21.26 -0.61
N LEU A 308 2.90 21.81 -1.60
CA LEU A 308 1.86 21.09 -2.34
C LEU A 308 2.38 20.23 -3.50
N VAL A 309 3.58 20.53 -4.01
CA VAL A 309 4.15 19.86 -5.21
C VAL A 309 5.37 19.00 -4.85
N GLY A 310 5.38 18.37 -3.70
CA GLY A 310 6.32 17.27 -3.40
C GLY A 310 7.76 17.44 -3.84
N GLY A 311 8.59 18.00 -2.99
CA GLY A 311 9.99 17.52 -2.82
C GLY A 311 11.09 17.97 -3.80
N VAL A 312 10.84 18.61 -4.93
CA VAL A 312 11.89 18.83 -5.95
C VAL A 312 12.44 20.27 -6.01
N CYS A 313 11.87 21.22 -5.29
CA CYS A 313 12.24 22.64 -5.34
C CYS A 313 13.21 23.15 -4.26
N TRP A 314 13.83 22.30 -3.47
CA TRP A 314 14.71 22.74 -2.36
C TRP A 314 16.00 23.43 -2.83
N GLY A 315 16.46 23.15 -4.05
CA GLY A 315 17.72 23.69 -4.57
C GLY A 315 17.62 25.10 -5.20
N ALA A 316 16.45 25.50 -5.71
CA ALA A 316 16.30 26.75 -6.45
C ALA A 316 15.85 27.92 -5.56
N CYS A 317 14.95 27.70 -4.60
CA CYS A 317 14.42 28.76 -3.73
C CYS A 317 15.46 29.23 -2.69
N CYS A 318 16.34 28.36 -2.17
CA CYS A 318 17.40 28.74 -1.24
C CYS A 318 18.49 29.61 -1.90
N ARG A 319 18.77 29.44 -3.19
CA ARG A 319 19.77 30.24 -3.90
C ARG A 319 19.31 31.66 -4.24
N VAL A 320 18.01 31.87 -4.41
CA VAL A 320 17.44 33.21 -4.66
C VAL A 320 17.33 34.01 -3.37
N GLY A 321 16.95 33.39 -2.26
CA GLY A 321 16.87 34.03 -0.93
C GLY A 321 18.24 34.47 -0.40
N ALA A 322 19.31 33.69 -0.62
CA ALA A 322 20.65 34.00 -0.16
C ALA A 322 21.32 35.18 -0.92
N ARG A 323 20.94 35.42 -2.18
CA ARG A 323 21.45 36.55 -2.94
C ARG A 323 20.78 37.90 -2.67
N LEU A 324 19.58 37.88 -2.07
CA LEU A 324 18.87 39.10 -1.71
C LEU A 324 19.25 39.62 -0.32
N LEU A 325 19.73 38.73 0.59
CA LEU A 325 20.21 39.10 1.93
C LEU A 325 21.66 39.60 1.96
N SER A 326 22.44 39.44 0.89
CA SER A 326 23.82 39.95 0.79
C SER A 326 23.94 41.36 0.16
N ARG A 327 22.83 42.03 -0.12
CA ARG A 327 22.79 43.40 -0.73
C ARG A 327 21.98 44.41 0.09
N SER A 328 21.65 44.10 1.31
CA SER A 328 21.21 45.04 2.34
C SER A 328 22.23 45.02 3.50
#